data_93ad5cba90a12c9a3d1e329add941ed3
#
_entry.id   93ad5cba90a12c9a3d1e329add941ed3
#
_cell.length_a   1.000
_cell.length_b   1.000
_cell.length_c   1.000
_cell.angle_alpha   90.00
_cell.angle_beta   90.00
_cell.angle_gamma   90.00
#
_symmetry.space_group_name_H-M   'P 1'
#
loop_
_entity.id
_entity.type
_entity.pdbx_description
1 polymer ?
#
loop_
_entity_poly.entity_id
_entity_poly.type
_entity_poly.pdbx_seq_one_letter_code
_entity_poly.pdbx_strand_id
1 'polypeptide(L)'
;KLAEKQAKSSAKNALKAEKGPAPASGSGAKKEKAKKETKDEPAWVDTTVPGEKKDLSSPMENGYNPLHVESSWYAWWEKRGFFTPRDDEPCDPAKTFVIPLPPPNVTGLLHIGHALTISIQDALIRFYRMKGYRTLYVPGFDHAGISTQTVVEKRLAKTEGKSRYDYGREAFLEKVFEWKDQYQSRISNQMRRLGASFDFSREAFTMDESRSAAVTENFCKLFEDGILYRENRLVNWCVYLNTTLSNLEVVQKTLPGRTLMNVPGYPPNERIEFGVIVSFVYPVVGSDEKIVVATTRPETILGDTAVAVHPDDERYKHLHGKMLQHPFIPERQVPLVTDSIAVDMAFGTGAVKITPAHDPNDYDVGKRHNLPFINILNDDGTLNANAGEFQGMKRFSARRAVVEALKAKGLYVETKDNPMVVPVCELSLIHI
;
A
#
# COMPACT_ATOMS: atom_id res chain seq x y z
N LYS A 1 17.59 12.29 -25.16
CA LYS A 1 17.39 10.84 -25.45
C LYS A 1 16.01 10.32 -25.00
N LEU A 2 15.46 10.78 -23.85
CA LEU A 2 14.10 10.38 -23.43
C LEU A 2 13.02 11.09 -24.25
N ALA A 3 13.18 12.39 -24.51
CA ALA A 3 12.28 13.18 -25.34
C ALA A 3 12.25 12.71 -26.81
N GLU A 4 13.39 12.28 -27.36
CA GLU A 4 13.46 11.69 -28.71
C GLU A 4 12.78 10.31 -28.82
N LYS A 5 12.80 9.50 -27.75
CA LYS A 5 12.07 8.23 -27.72
C LYS A 5 10.55 8.44 -27.63
N GLN A 6 10.10 9.44 -26.90
CA GLN A 6 8.67 9.79 -26.81
C GLN A 6 8.16 10.38 -28.15
N ALA A 7 8.92 11.23 -28.83
CA ALA A 7 8.57 11.76 -30.13
C ALA A 7 8.50 10.67 -31.22
N LYS A 8 9.38 9.66 -31.20
CA LYS A 8 9.32 8.51 -32.13
C LYS A 8 8.17 7.55 -31.84
N SER A 9 7.74 7.44 -30.58
CA SER A 9 6.57 6.63 -30.22
C SER A 9 5.26 7.29 -30.66
N SER A 10 5.10 8.60 -30.47
CA SER A 10 3.91 9.33 -30.91
C SER A 10 3.79 9.40 -32.43
N ALA A 11 4.89 9.58 -33.17
CA ALA A 11 4.89 9.52 -34.64
C ALA A 11 4.50 8.14 -35.19
N LYS A 12 4.89 7.06 -34.51
CA LYS A 12 4.53 5.68 -34.89
C LYS A 12 3.04 5.34 -34.64
N ASN A 13 2.44 5.97 -33.65
CA ASN A 13 1.00 5.82 -33.35
C ASN A 13 0.13 6.68 -34.28
N ALA A 14 0.60 7.84 -34.70
CA ALA A 14 -0.09 8.69 -35.68
C ALA A 14 -0.16 8.02 -37.07
N LEU A 15 0.92 7.37 -37.50
CA LEU A 15 0.96 6.61 -38.78
C LEU A 15 0.08 5.34 -38.79
N LYS A 16 -0.32 4.84 -37.62
CA LYS A 16 -1.27 3.70 -37.51
C LYS A 16 -2.73 4.14 -37.56
N ALA A 17 -3.04 5.40 -37.27
CA ALA A 17 -4.40 5.93 -37.27
C ALA A 17 -4.89 6.35 -38.66
N GLU A 18 -3.98 6.61 -39.61
CA GLU A 18 -4.32 7.02 -41.00
C GLU A 18 -4.61 5.89 -41.99
N LYS A 19 -4.45 4.62 -41.60
CA LYS A 19 -4.84 3.50 -42.45
C LYS A 19 -6.19 2.96 -42.04
N GLY A 20 -7.24 3.48 -42.68
CA GLY A 20 -8.59 2.95 -42.64
C GLY A 20 -8.68 1.51 -43.18
N PRO A 21 -9.77 0.79 -42.89
CA PRO A 21 -9.91 -0.63 -43.27
C PRO A 21 -10.02 -0.80 -44.80
N ALA A 22 -9.16 -1.65 -45.38
CA ALA A 22 -9.22 -2.02 -46.77
C ALA A 22 -10.33 -3.05 -47.00
N PRO A 23 -11.01 -3.04 -48.18
CA PRO A 23 -12.13 -3.94 -48.48
C PRO A 23 -11.70 -5.37 -48.75
N ALA A 24 -12.51 -6.30 -48.31
CA ALA A 24 -12.35 -7.73 -48.54
C ALA A 24 -12.55 -8.07 -50.04
N SER A 25 -11.54 -8.69 -50.67
CA SER A 25 -11.74 -9.40 -51.94
C SER A 25 -10.71 -10.51 -52.07
N GLY A 26 -11.18 -11.70 -52.44
CA GLY A 26 -10.47 -12.68 -53.24
C GLY A 26 -9.79 -13.82 -52.53
N SER A 27 -10.41 -14.95 -52.62
CA SER A 27 -9.88 -16.31 -52.40
C SER A 27 -8.48 -16.53 -52.94
N GLY A 28 -7.50 -16.66 -52.05
CA GLY A 28 -6.17 -17.16 -52.38
C GLY A 28 -5.83 -18.33 -51.47
N ALA A 29 -5.76 -19.53 -52.02
CA ALA A 29 -5.40 -20.76 -51.32
C ALA A 29 -4.08 -20.61 -50.56
N LYS A 30 -4.12 -20.56 -49.23
CA LYS A 30 -2.96 -20.72 -48.38
C LYS A 30 -2.46 -22.16 -48.57
N LYS A 31 -1.29 -22.31 -49.17
CA LYS A 31 -0.51 -23.54 -49.04
C LYS A 31 -0.31 -23.86 -47.56
N GLU A 32 -1.02 -24.86 -47.06
CA GLU A 32 -0.71 -25.48 -45.78
C GLU A 32 0.74 -25.96 -45.84
N LYS A 33 1.60 -25.33 -45.05
CA LYS A 33 2.87 -25.95 -44.73
C LYS A 33 2.55 -27.23 -43.97
N ALA A 34 2.84 -28.36 -44.56
CA ALA A 34 2.77 -29.66 -43.94
C ALA A 34 3.44 -29.56 -42.55
N LYS A 35 2.66 -29.73 -41.47
CA LYS A 35 3.19 -30.01 -40.16
C LYS A 35 4.08 -31.24 -40.32
N LYS A 36 5.38 -31.08 -40.14
CA LYS A 36 6.23 -32.23 -39.87
C LYS A 36 5.63 -32.95 -38.69
N GLU A 37 5.15 -34.16 -38.93
CA GLU A 37 4.82 -35.10 -37.85
C GLU A 37 6.10 -35.24 -37.03
N THR A 38 6.13 -34.57 -35.87
CA THR A 38 7.06 -34.91 -34.82
C THR A 38 6.67 -36.30 -34.37
N LYS A 39 7.49 -37.29 -34.66
CA LYS A 39 7.39 -38.59 -34.02
C LYS A 39 7.30 -38.29 -32.52
N ASP A 40 6.22 -38.74 -31.88
CA ASP A 40 6.11 -38.77 -30.42
C ASP A 40 7.19 -39.75 -29.92
N GLU A 41 8.40 -39.22 -29.76
CA GLU A 41 9.40 -39.89 -28.92
C GLU A 41 8.84 -39.88 -27.50
N PRO A 42 8.86 -41.01 -26.79
CA PRO A 42 8.34 -41.08 -25.43
C PRO A 42 9.04 -39.99 -24.60
N ALA A 43 8.23 -39.15 -23.90
CA ALA A 43 8.76 -38.08 -23.07
C ALA A 43 9.79 -38.69 -22.12
N TRP A 44 11.01 -38.16 -22.11
CA TRP A 44 12.06 -38.61 -21.21
C TRP A 44 11.57 -38.53 -19.74
N VAL A 45 11.76 -39.63 -19.01
CA VAL A 45 11.38 -39.76 -17.62
C VAL A 45 12.62 -40.00 -16.78
N ASP A 46 12.81 -39.19 -15.74
CA ASP A 46 13.89 -39.40 -14.78
C ASP A 46 13.61 -40.62 -13.91
N THR A 47 14.44 -41.62 -13.97
CA THR A 47 14.35 -42.86 -13.18
C THR A 47 15.29 -42.84 -11.96
N THR A 48 16.00 -41.73 -11.73
CA THR A 48 16.90 -41.58 -10.58
C THR A 48 16.12 -41.61 -9.28
N VAL A 49 16.55 -42.43 -8.34
CA VAL A 49 15.94 -42.46 -6.99
C VAL A 49 16.13 -41.10 -6.33
N PRO A 50 15.08 -40.50 -5.75
CA PRO A 50 15.19 -39.19 -5.11
C PRO A 50 16.34 -39.11 -4.10
N GLY A 51 17.19 -38.11 -4.26
CA GLY A 51 18.38 -37.88 -3.43
C GLY A 51 19.60 -38.74 -3.76
N GLU A 52 19.55 -39.59 -4.77
CA GLU A 52 20.73 -40.28 -5.33
C GLU A 52 21.37 -39.46 -6.47
N LYS A 53 22.65 -39.70 -6.71
CA LYS A 53 23.37 -39.07 -7.80
C LYS A 53 22.86 -39.63 -9.12
N LYS A 54 22.56 -38.75 -10.06
CA LYS A 54 22.13 -39.09 -11.39
C LYS A 54 23.19 -39.91 -12.13
N ASP A 55 22.76 -40.96 -12.83
CA ASP A 55 23.61 -41.70 -13.76
C ASP A 55 23.87 -40.89 -15.03
N LEU A 56 25.13 -40.71 -15.39
CA LEU A 56 25.59 -39.96 -16.55
C LEU A 56 26.13 -40.90 -17.64
N SER A 57 25.90 -42.21 -17.53
CA SER A 57 26.37 -43.18 -18.52
C SER A 57 25.61 -43.11 -19.84
N SER A 58 24.37 -42.64 -19.83
CA SER A 58 23.56 -42.45 -21.01
C SER A 58 24.01 -41.24 -21.82
N PRO A 59 24.07 -41.31 -23.16
CA PRO A 59 24.41 -40.14 -23.97
C PRO A 59 23.37 -39.02 -23.82
N MET A 60 23.84 -37.79 -23.81
CA MET A 60 22.94 -36.62 -23.78
C MET A 60 22.23 -36.45 -25.13
N GLU A 61 21.03 -35.92 -25.10
CA GLU A 61 20.28 -35.52 -26.28
C GLU A 61 21.05 -34.48 -27.12
N ASN A 62 20.75 -34.41 -28.43
CA ASN A 62 21.42 -33.44 -29.32
C ASN A 62 21.12 -31.97 -29.03
N GLY A 63 20.14 -31.68 -28.16
CA GLY A 63 19.77 -30.35 -27.70
C GLY A 63 19.69 -30.26 -26.18
N TYR A 64 19.80 -29.05 -25.64
CA TYR A 64 19.63 -28.85 -24.20
C TYR A 64 18.17 -29.06 -23.81
N ASN A 65 17.92 -30.11 -23.03
CA ASN A 65 16.63 -30.42 -22.43
C ASN A 65 16.73 -30.16 -20.91
N PRO A 66 16.09 -29.09 -20.37
CA PRO A 66 16.16 -28.77 -18.95
C PRO A 66 15.68 -29.89 -18.04
N LEU A 67 14.63 -30.63 -18.46
CA LEU A 67 14.11 -31.75 -17.68
C LEU A 67 15.12 -32.87 -17.55
N HIS A 68 15.83 -33.15 -18.66
CA HIS A 68 16.87 -34.17 -18.65
C HIS A 68 18.13 -33.71 -17.89
N VAL A 69 18.59 -32.49 -18.12
CA VAL A 69 19.87 -32.00 -17.56
C VAL A 69 19.76 -31.66 -16.08
N GLU A 70 18.68 -30.98 -15.65
CA GLU A 70 18.59 -30.40 -14.32
C GLU A 70 17.92 -31.30 -13.28
N SER A 71 17.19 -32.34 -13.69
CA SER A 71 16.48 -33.24 -12.76
C SER A 71 17.42 -33.99 -11.81
N SER A 72 16.94 -34.31 -10.61
CA SER A 72 17.59 -35.10 -9.56
C SER A 72 18.81 -34.47 -8.87
N TRP A 73 19.49 -33.47 -9.48
CA TRP A 73 20.68 -32.89 -8.90
C TRP A 73 20.42 -32.18 -7.58
N TYR A 74 19.35 -31.40 -7.50
CA TYR A 74 19.09 -30.58 -6.30
C TYR A 74 18.80 -31.45 -5.09
N ALA A 75 18.00 -32.49 -5.23
CA ALA A 75 17.72 -33.44 -4.16
C ALA A 75 18.97 -34.19 -3.68
N TRP A 76 19.88 -34.51 -4.61
CA TRP A 76 21.17 -35.10 -4.27
C TRP A 76 22.07 -34.12 -3.50
N TRP A 77 22.13 -32.84 -3.91
CA TRP A 77 22.91 -31.82 -3.20
C TRP A 77 22.39 -31.59 -1.78
N GLU A 78 21.07 -31.52 -1.60
CA GLU A 78 20.45 -31.39 -0.27
C GLU A 78 20.78 -32.60 0.60
N LYS A 79 20.59 -33.82 0.09
CA LYS A 79 20.91 -35.07 0.82
C LYS A 79 22.39 -35.16 1.23
N ARG A 80 23.29 -34.62 0.41
CA ARG A 80 24.73 -34.56 0.70
C ARG A 80 25.13 -33.44 1.65
N GLY A 81 24.22 -32.54 1.98
CA GLY A 81 24.50 -31.41 2.85
C GLY A 81 25.47 -30.39 2.28
N PHE A 82 25.56 -30.26 0.95
CA PHE A 82 26.55 -29.36 0.33
C PHE A 82 26.29 -27.87 0.62
N PHE A 83 25.10 -27.52 1.04
CA PHE A 83 24.70 -26.14 1.32
C PHE A 83 24.66 -25.81 2.81
N THR A 84 24.78 -26.83 3.66
CA THR A 84 24.76 -26.69 5.12
C THR A 84 26.19 -26.62 5.65
N PRO A 85 26.58 -25.56 6.35
CA PRO A 85 27.88 -25.47 7.00
C PRO A 85 27.92 -26.48 8.15
N ARG A 86 29.10 -27.09 8.38
CA ARG A 86 29.31 -28.03 9.48
C ARG A 86 29.44 -27.27 10.79
N ASP A 87 28.61 -27.59 11.76
CA ASP A 87 28.60 -26.94 13.07
C ASP A 87 29.70 -27.46 14.02
N ASP A 88 30.27 -28.62 13.70
CA ASP A 88 31.37 -29.25 14.43
C ASP A 88 32.77 -28.68 14.07
N GLU A 89 32.88 -27.89 13.01
CA GLU A 89 34.14 -27.25 12.60
C GLU A 89 34.31 -25.89 13.31
N PRO A 90 35.53 -25.52 13.74
CA PRO A 90 35.82 -24.23 14.33
C PRO A 90 35.39 -23.08 13.37
N CYS A 91 34.65 -22.11 13.89
CA CYS A 91 34.21 -20.97 13.13
C CYS A 91 35.24 -19.84 13.21
N ASP A 92 35.93 -19.55 12.09
CA ASP A 92 36.72 -18.34 11.95
C ASP A 92 35.86 -17.21 11.39
N PRO A 93 35.55 -16.15 12.18
CA PRO A 93 34.75 -15.02 11.69
C PRO A 93 35.33 -14.36 10.44
N ALA A 94 36.66 -14.33 10.30
CA ALA A 94 37.34 -13.75 9.14
C ALA A 94 37.17 -14.59 7.86
N LYS A 95 36.80 -15.86 8.00
CA LYS A 95 36.52 -16.79 6.89
C LYS A 95 35.06 -17.27 6.87
N THR A 96 34.16 -16.46 7.38
CA THR A 96 32.73 -16.75 7.37
C THR A 96 32.02 -15.77 6.45
N PHE A 97 31.10 -16.27 5.61
CA PHE A 97 30.30 -15.47 4.70
C PHE A 97 28.86 -15.94 4.69
N VAL A 98 27.95 -15.10 5.21
CA VAL A 98 26.53 -15.39 5.37
C VAL A 98 25.69 -14.36 4.64
N ILE A 99 24.72 -14.83 3.86
CA ILE A 99 23.68 -13.97 3.26
C ILE A 99 22.31 -14.47 3.73
N PRO A 100 21.54 -13.69 4.49
CA PRO A 100 20.10 -13.91 4.61
C PRO A 100 19.44 -13.40 3.34
N LEU A 101 18.63 -14.23 2.68
CA LEU A 101 17.81 -13.78 1.55
C LEU A 101 16.84 -12.69 2.03
N PRO A 102 16.71 -11.54 1.34
CA PRO A 102 15.56 -10.67 1.54
C PRO A 102 14.28 -11.48 1.37
N PRO A 103 13.46 -11.66 2.44
CA PRO A 103 12.42 -12.68 2.43
C PRO A 103 11.28 -12.28 1.49
N PRO A 104 10.94 -13.10 0.48
CA PRO A 104 9.80 -12.83 -0.38
C PRO A 104 8.49 -12.92 0.42
N ASN A 105 7.56 -12.03 0.06
CA ASN A 105 6.22 -12.01 0.63
C ASN A 105 5.42 -13.23 0.17
N VAL A 106 4.66 -13.84 1.09
CA VAL A 106 3.77 -14.98 0.76
C VAL A 106 2.47 -14.52 0.06
N THR A 107 2.48 -13.37 -0.61
CA THR A 107 1.35 -12.82 -1.36
C THR A 107 1.16 -13.44 -2.74
N GLY A 108 2.18 -14.09 -3.29
CA GLY A 108 2.16 -14.65 -4.64
C GLY A 108 3.40 -15.48 -4.97
N LEU A 109 3.54 -15.84 -6.25
CA LEU A 109 4.70 -16.56 -6.77
C LEU A 109 5.87 -15.62 -7.03
N LEU A 110 7.10 -16.18 -7.09
CA LEU A 110 8.28 -15.41 -7.47
C LEU A 110 8.18 -14.92 -8.93
N HIS A 111 8.77 -13.77 -9.18
CA HIS A 111 8.91 -13.18 -10.51
C HIS A 111 10.40 -12.97 -10.86
N ILE A 112 10.67 -12.49 -12.08
CA ILE A 112 12.06 -12.34 -12.60
C ILE A 112 12.97 -11.48 -11.70
N GLY A 113 12.42 -10.49 -10.98
CA GLY A 113 13.19 -9.67 -10.02
C GLY A 113 13.72 -10.51 -8.86
N HIS A 114 12.92 -11.42 -8.31
CA HIS A 114 13.37 -12.35 -7.28
C HIS A 114 14.45 -13.30 -7.82
N ALA A 115 14.25 -13.83 -9.04
CA ALA A 115 15.25 -14.70 -9.67
C ALA A 115 16.59 -13.99 -9.84
N LEU A 116 16.59 -12.71 -10.25
CA LEU A 116 17.82 -11.91 -10.39
C LEU A 116 18.52 -11.73 -9.04
N THR A 117 17.78 -11.36 -7.99
CA THR A 117 18.33 -11.19 -6.63
C THR A 117 18.95 -12.49 -6.13
N ILE A 118 18.23 -13.60 -6.23
CA ILE A 118 18.68 -14.92 -5.80
C ILE A 118 19.96 -15.33 -6.57
N SER A 119 19.97 -15.15 -7.88
CA SER A 119 21.11 -15.55 -8.72
C SER A 119 22.39 -14.76 -8.39
N ILE A 120 22.30 -13.44 -8.16
CA ILE A 120 23.44 -12.62 -7.77
C ILE A 120 23.98 -13.05 -6.40
N GLN A 121 23.11 -13.24 -5.43
CA GLN A 121 23.49 -13.65 -4.07
C GLN A 121 24.08 -15.07 -4.06
N ASP A 122 23.50 -16.00 -4.81
CA ASP A 122 24.00 -17.37 -4.91
C ASP A 122 25.37 -17.42 -5.60
N ALA A 123 25.60 -16.59 -6.61
CA ALA A 123 26.92 -16.48 -7.23
C ALA A 123 28.00 -16.03 -6.23
N LEU A 124 27.69 -15.09 -5.33
CA LEU A 124 28.59 -14.67 -4.26
C LEU A 124 28.82 -15.78 -3.24
N ILE A 125 27.78 -16.45 -2.79
CA ILE A 125 27.88 -17.58 -1.85
C ILE A 125 28.80 -18.68 -2.44
N ARG A 126 28.59 -19.05 -3.71
CA ARG A 126 29.38 -20.07 -4.40
C ARG A 126 30.84 -19.63 -4.58
N PHE A 127 31.07 -18.36 -4.90
CA PHE A 127 32.42 -17.78 -5.03
C PHE A 127 33.20 -17.89 -3.71
N TYR A 128 32.60 -17.48 -2.59
CA TYR A 128 33.24 -17.57 -1.29
C TYR A 128 33.43 -19.02 -0.83
N ARG A 129 32.48 -19.91 -1.14
CA ARG A 129 32.61 -21.35 -0.87
C ARG A 129 33.82 -21.95 -1.61
N MET A 130 34.02 -21.59 -2.89
CA MET A 130 35.18 -22.04 -3.67
C MET A 130 36.48 -21.48 -3.11
N LYS A 131 36.49 -20.35 -2.43
CA LYS A 131 37.62 -19.78 -1.73
C LYS A 131 37.89 -20.43 -0.36
N GLY A 132 37.12 -21.43 0.03
CA GLY A 132 37.29 -22.11 1.31
C GLY A 132 36.68 -21.39 2.51
N TYR A 133 35.79 -20.41 2.28
CA TYR A 133 35.02 -19.78 3.36
C TYR A 133 33.90 -20.72 3.86
N ARG A 134 33.62 -20.63 5.14
CA ARG A 134 32.37 -21.17 5.71
C ARG A 134 31.22 -20.31 5.24
N THR A 135 30.37 -20.84 4.37
CA THR A 135 29.28 -20.07 3.76
C THR A 135 27.93 -20.56 4.20
N LEU A 136 26.98 -19.63 4.37
CA LEU A 136 25.58 -19.94 4.67
C LEU A 136 24.67 -19.00 3.86
N TYR A 137 23.75 -19.56 3.10
CA TYR A 137 22.68 -18.84 2.41
C TYR A 137 21.36 -19.24 3.05
N VAL A 138 20.77 -18.30 3.82
CA VAL A 138 19.56 -18.56 4.62
C VAL A 138 18.31 -18.16 3.83
N PRO A 139 17.40 -19.10 3.53
CA PRO A 139 16.10 -18.76 2.96
C PRO A 139 15.15 -18.26 4.03
N GLY A 140 14.20 -17.39 3.64
CA GLY A 140 13.16 -16.90 4.55
C GLY A 140 11.95 -16.43 3.79
N PHE A 141 10.84 -16.21 4.52
CA PHE A 141 9.56 -15.72 3.98
C PHE A 141 8.99 -14.64 4.88
N ASP A 142 8.39 -13.64 4.25
CA ASP A 142 7.71 -12.57 4.96
C ASP A 142 6.19 -12.76 4.92
N HIS A 143 5.55 -12.57 6.07
CA HIS A 143 4.09 -12.64 6.19
C HIS A 143 3.36 -11.46 5.53
N ALA A 144 4.05 -10.33 5.27
CA ALA A 144 3.54 -9.12 4.59
C ALA A 144 2.24 -8.52 5.16
N GLY A 145 1.79 -8.98 6.33
CA GLY A 145 0.68 -8.41 7.10
C GLY A 145 -0.60 -8.17 6.29
N ILE A 146 -1.01 -6.90 6.18
CA ILE A 146 -2.26 -6.47 5.53
C ILE A 146 -2.32 -6.93 4.06
N SER A 147 -1.21 -6.92 3.33
CA SER A 147 -1.17 -7.33 1.92
C SER A 147 -1.58 -8.79 1.74
N THR A 148 -1.08 -9.70 2.56
CA THR A 148 -1.47 -11.12 2.53
C THR A 148 -2.94 -11.30 2.90
N GLN A 149 -3.42 -10.63 3.96
CA GLN A 149 -4.83 -10.67 4.35
C GLN A 149 -5.73 -10.20 3.21
N THR A 150 -5.40 -9.09 2.56
CA THR A 150 -6.16 -8.55 1.42
C THR A 150 -6.23 -9.54 0.24
N VAL A 151 -5.14 -10.24 -0.06
CA VAL A 151 -5.12 -11.25 -1.14
C VAL A 151 -6.02 -12.43 -0.80
N VAL A 152 -5.94 -12.93 0.45
CA VAL A 152 -6.79 -14.03 0.93
C VAL A 152 -8.26 -13.61 0.92
N GLU A 153 -8.58 -12.41 1.41
CA GLU A 153 -9.94 -11.88 1.43
C GLU A 153 -10.55 -11.76 0.04
N LYS A 154 -9.78 -11.20 -0.94
CA LYS A 154 -10.20 -11.16 -2.35
C LYS A 154 -10.45 -12.55 -2.94
N ARG A 155 -9.64 -13.55 -2.57
CA ARG A 155 -9.85 -14.94 -2.98
C ARG A 155 -11.14 -15.50 -2.39
N LEU A 156 -11.35 -15.38 -1.08
CA LEU A 156 -12.54 -15.88 -0.39
C LEU A 156 -13.82 -15.22 -0.93
N ALA A 157 -13.79 -13.91 -1.16
CA ALA A 157 -14.91 -13.20 -1.79
C ALA A 157 -15.24 -13.76 -3.18
N LYS A 158 -14.22 -14.11 -3.98
CA LYS A 158 -14.40 -14.66 -5.33
C LYS A 158 -14.86 -16.13 -5.34
N THR A 159 -14.35 -16.96 -4.43
CA THR A 159 -14.60 -18.42 -4.42
C THR A 159 -15.80 -18.82 -3.57
N GLU A 160 -16.07 -18.10 -2.49
CA GLU A 160 -17.06 -18.45 -1.48
C GLU A 160 -18.10 -17.35 -1.24
N GLY A 161 -17.89 -16.14 -1.81
CA GLY A 161 -18.77 -14.99 -1.60
C GLY A 161 -18.75 -14.42 -0.17
N LYS A 162 -17.69 -14.72 0.59
CA LYS A 162 -17.55 -14.36 2.01
C LYS A 162 -16.43 -13.37 2.24
N SER A 163 -16.60 -12.52 3.26
CA SER A 163 -15.61 -11.60 3.79
C SER A 163 -14.96 -12.15 5.08
N ARG A 164 -13.92 -11.51 5.58
CA ARG A 164 -13.31 -11.86 6.88
C ARG A 164 -14.29 -11.75 8.04
N TYR A 165 -15.29 -10.89 7.95
CA TYR A 165 -16.32 -10.72 8.99
C TYR A 165 -17.29 -11.91 9.10
N ASP A 166 -17.51 -12.63 7.98
CA ASP A 166 -18.36 -13.82 7.95
C ASP A 166 -17.68 -15.03 8.61
N TYR A 167 -16.35 -15.04 8.67
CA TYR A 167 -15.58 -16.09 9.35
C TYR A 167 -15.32 -15.81 10.82
N GLY A 168 -15.15 -14.54 11.19
CA GLY A 168 -14.55 -14.15 12.46
C GLY A 168 -13.02 -14.32 12.46
N ARG A 169 -12.38 -13.85 13.55
CA ARG A 169 -10.91 -13.74 13.61
C ARG A 169 -10.18 -15.07 13.45
N GLU A 170 -10.57 -16.07 14.22
CA GLU A 170 -9.86 -17.35 14.33
C GLU A 170 -9.93 -18.14 13.02
N ALA A 171 -11.14 -18.36 12.50
CA ALA A 171 -11.33 -19.08 11.25
C ALA A 171 -10.74 -18.34 10.03
N PHE A 172 -10.72 -17.00 10.05
CA PHE A 172 -10.06 -16.24 9.00
C PHE A 172 -8.53 -16.39 9.06
N LEU A 173 -7.93 -16.39 10.26
CA LEU A 173 -6.49 -16.65 10.43
C LEU A 173 -6.10 -18.06 9.94
N GLU A 174 -6.91 -19.08 10.20
CA GLU A 174 -6.67 -20.41 9.65
C GLU A 174 -6.59 -20.37 8.12
N LYS A 175 -7.50 -19.67 7.43
CA LYS A 175 -7.47 -19.48 5.98
C LYS A 175 -6.21 -18.74 5.50
N VAL A 176 -5.74 -17.76 6.26
CA VAL A 176 -4.49 -17.04 5.95
C VAL A 176 -3.27 -17.95 6.10
N PHE A 177 -3.22 -18.78 7.14
CA PHE A 177 -2.13 -19.75 7.34
C PHE A 177 -2.15 -20.89 6.31
N GLU A 178 -3.33 -21.42 5.94
CA GLU A 178 -3.47 -22.35 4.82
C GLU A 178 -2.88 -21.77 3.51
N TRP A 179 -3.19 -20.51 3.22
CA TRP A 179 -2.62 -19.78 2.08
C TRP A 179 -1.10 -19.68 2.20
N LYS A 180 -0.58 -19.26 3.36
CA LYS A 180 0.85 -19.14 3.64
C LYS A 180 1.57 -20.44 3.36
N ASP A 181 1.09 -21.57 3.89
CA ASP A 181 1.72 -22.88 3.73
C ASP A 181 1.78 -23.31 2.26
N GLN A 182 0.70 -23.08 1.50
CA GLN A 182 0.65 -23.36 0.08
C GLN A 182 1.66 -22.53 -0.72
N TYR A 183 1.74 -21.22 -0.44
CA TYR A 183 2.63 -20.33 -1.21
C TYR A 183 4.08 -20.45 -0.76
N GLN A 184 4.36 -20.63 0.51
CA GLN A 184 5.70 -20.92 1.01
C GLN A 184 6.28 -22.18 0.34
N SER A 185 5.52 -23.28 0.30
CA SER A 185 5.93 -24.49 -0.39
C SER A 185 6.20 -24.27 -1.88
N ARG A 186 5.33 -23.50 -2.59
CA ARG A 186 5.53 -23.19 -3.99
C ARG A 186 6.78 -22.33 -4.22
N ILE A 187 7.00 -21.32 -3.41
CA ILE A 187 8.17 -20.43 -3.48
C ILE A 187 9.45 -21.22 -3.21
N SER A 188 9.48 -22.08 -2.16
CA SER A 188 10.62 -22.96 -1.86
C SER A 188 10.97 -23.87 -3.06
N ASN A 189 9.93 -24.41 -3.74
CA ASN A 189 10.14 -25.22 -4.94
C ASN A 189 10.67 -24.38 -6.12
N GLN A 190 10.22 -23.13 -6.30
CA GLN A 190 10.76 -22.23 -7.30
C GLN A 190 12.23 -21.88 -7.02
N MET A 191 12.61 -21.66 -5.74
CA MET A 191 13.99 -21.42 -5.32
C MET A 191 14.88 -22.64 -5.62
N ARG A 192 14.40 -23.86 -5.33
CA ARG A 192 15.10 -25.11 -5.69
C ARG A 192 15.27 -25.25 -7.19
N ARG A 193 14.24 -24.89 -7.95
CA ARG A 193 14.29 -24.96 -9.43
C ARG A 193 15.29 -23.96 -10.03
N LEU A 194 15.56 -22.85 -9.37
CA LEU A 194 16.66 -21.93 -9.74
C LEU A 194 18.06 -22.52 -9.46
N GLY A 195 18.14 -23.61 -8.70
CA GLY A 195 19.41 -24.25 -8.33
C GLY A 195 20.20 -23.49 -7.25
N ALA A 196 19.58 -22.55 -6.54
CA ALA A 196 20.26 -21.75 -5.52
C ALA A 196 20.69 -22.57 -4.31
N SER A 197 21.87 -22.28 -3.77
CA SER A 197 22.51 -23.06 -2.71
C SER A 197 22.03 -22.68 -1.29
N PHE A 198 20.72 -22.68 -1.09
CA PHE A 198 20.09 -22.41 0.20
C PHE A 198 20.23 -23.58 1.19
N ASP A 199 20.42 -23.24 2.43
CA ASP A 199 20.24 -24.19 3.53
C ASP A 199 18.80 -24.15 4.04
N PHE A 200 17.92 -24.97 3.47
CA PHE A 200 16.50 -25.06 3.86
C PHE A 200 16.28 -25.65 5.25
N SER A 201 17.28 -26.26 5.88
CA SER A 201 17.16 -26.69 7.29
C SER A 201 17.09 -25.50 8.25
N ARG A 202 17.50 -24.30 7.80
CA ARG A 202 17.47 -23.04 8.53
C ARG A 202 16.45 -22.07 7.96
N GLU A 203 15.46 -22.58 7.19
CA GLU A 203 14.36 -21.78 6.66
C GLU A 203 13.64 -21.03 7.79
N ALA A 204 13.33 -19.76 7.56
CA ALA A 204 12.71 -18.87 8.53
C ALA A 204 11.43 -18.24 7.97
N PHE A 205 10.44 -18.06 8.84
CA PHE A 205 9.25 -17.27 8.55
C PHE A 205 9.11 -16.16 9.59
N THR A 206 8.77 -14.95 9.17
CA THR A 206 8.74 -13.76 10.04
C THR A 206 7.77 -13.87 11.21
N MET A 207 6.80 -14.81 11.18
CA MET A 207 5.86 -15.09 12.26
C MET A 207 6.04 -16.52 12.86
N ASP A 208 7.17 -17.16 12.66
CA ASP A 208 7.44 -18.41 13.38
C ASP A 208 7.65 -18.16 14.89
N GLU A 209 7.62 -19.22 15.67
CA GLU A 209 7.67 -19.16 17.13
C GLU A 209 8.90 -18.39 17.65
N SER A 210 10.08 -18.69 17.10
CA SER A 210 11.34 -18.06 17.51
C SER A 210 11.36 -16.56 17.21
N ARG A 211 10.92 -16.14 16.01
CA ARG A 211 10.89 -14.74 15.60
C ARG A 211 9.79 -13.98 16.33
N SER A 212 8.65 -14.60 16.55
CA SER A 212 7.56 -14.02 17.37
C SER A 212 8.00 -13.77 18.80
N ALA A 213 8.71 -14.71 19.41
CA ALA A 213 9.29 -14.54 20.75
C ALA A 213 10.30 -13.39 20.78
N ALA A 214 11.20 -13.31 19.79
CA ALA A 214 12.19 -12.23 19.68
C ALA A 214 11.55 -10.85 19.50
N VAL A 215 10.49 -10.75 18.68
CA VAL A 215 9.74 -9.50 18.48
C VAL A 215 9.06 -9.07 19.78
N THR A 216 8.42 -9.99 20.48
CA THR A 216 7.76 -9.70 21.76
C THR A 216 8.75 -9.20 22.81
N GLU A 217 9.88 -9.89 22.97
CA GLU A 217 10.93 -9.50 23.90
C GLU A 217 11.50 -8.11 23.57
N ASN A 218 11.80 -7.87 22.27
CA ASN A 218 12.30 -6.56 21.85
C ASN A 218 11.28 -5.44 22.05
N PHE A 219 9.99 -5.72 21.82
CA PHE A 219 8.92 -4.75 22.08
C PHE A 219 8.87 -4.36 23.56
N CYS A 220 8.95 -5.32 24.46
CA CYS A 220 8.97 -5.07 25.91
C CYS A 220 10.19 -4.22 26.32
N LYS A 221 11.39 -4.57 25.82
CA LYS A 221 12.60 -3.78 26.09
C LYS A 221 12.52 -2.34 25.59
N LEU A 222 12.02 -2.14 24.39
CA LEU A 222 11.83 -0.79 23.84
C LEU A 222 10.84 0.05 24.69
N PHE A 223 9.84 -0.60 25.29
CA PHE A 223 8.91 0.06 26.19
C PHE A 223 9.58 0.39 27.53
N GLU A 224 10.36 -0.52 28.11
CA GLU A 224 11.12 -0.31 29.34
C GLU A 224 12.16 0.81 29.18
N ASP A 225 12.81 0.90 28.03
CA ASP A 225 13.78 1.95 27.68
C ASP A 225 13.11 3.30 27.40
N GLY A 226 11.76 3.39 27.41
CA GLY A 226 11.00 4.60 27.15
C GLY A 226 11.02 5.07 25.69
N ILE A 227 11.53 4.23 24.77
CA ILE A 227 11.57 4.51 23.32
C ILE A 227 10.19 4.27 22.71
N LEU A 228 9.52 3.18 23.12
CA LEU A 228 8.16 2.86 22.72
C LEU A 228 7.19 3.42 23.76
N TYR A 229 6.22 4.18 23.29
CA TYR A 229 5.17 4.76 24.12
C TYR A 229 3.82 4.75 23.41
N ARG A 230 2.74 4.91 24.15
CA ARG A 230 1.38 4.96 23.62
C ARG A 230 0.92 6.41 23.49
N GLU A 231 0.51 6.80 22.29
CA GLU A 231 -0.01 8.14 21.99
C GLU A 231 -1.13 8.05 20.95
N ASN A 232 -2.09 8.99 21.03
CA ASN A 232 -3.06 9.17 19.95
C ASN A 232 -2.44 10.05 18.87
N ARG A 233 -2.31 9.51 17.66
CA ARG A 233 -1.80 10.20 16.48
C ARG A 233 -2.75 10.03 15.29
N LEU A 234 -2.62 10.94 14.31
CA LEU A 234 -3.30 10.74 13.04
C LEU A 234 -2.68 9.58 12.28
N VAL A 235 -3.53 8.78 11.64
CA VAL A 235 -3.15 7.66 10.81
C VAL A 235 -3.87 7.75 9.47
N ASN A 236 -3.30 7.14 8.42
CA ASN A 236 -4.04 6.90 7.19
C ASN A 236 -5.01 5.76 7.45
N TRP A 237 -6.29 6.00 7.24
CA TRP A 237 -7.35 5.02 7.50
C TRP A 237 -8.09 4.66 6.22
N CYS A 238 -8.10 3.38 5.85
CA CYS A 238 -8.88 2.89 4.73
C CYS A 238 -10.26 2.41 5.22
N VAL A 239 -11.30 3.17 4.93
CA VAL A 239 -12.68 2.86 5.33
C VAL A 239 -13.23 1.57 4.70
N TYR A 240 -12.68 1.12 3.58
CA TYR A 240 -13.09 -0.12 2.92
C TYR A 240 -12.44 -1.35 3.56
N LEU A 241 -11.15 -1.28 3.80
CA LEU A 241 -10.41 -2.35 4.48
C LEU A 241 -10.63 -2.32 6.01
N ASN A 242 -11.20 -1.21 6.51
CA ASN A 242 -11.42 -0.95 7.93
C ASN A 242 -10.14 -1.17 8.75
N THR A 243 -9.05 -0.53 8.30
CA THR A 243 -7.72 -0.65 8.90
C THR A 243 -6.85 0.58 8.64
N THR A 244 -5.84 0.73 9.47
CA THR A 244 -4.75 1.69 9.23
C THR A 244 -3.88 1.24 8.06
N LEU A 245 -3.25 2.21 7.40
CA LEU A 245 -2.32 2.00 6.28
C LEU A 245 -0.97 2.62 6.62
N SER A 246 0.10 1.96 6.19
CA SER A 246 1.43 2.55 6.12
C SER A 246 1.45 3.69 5.09
N ASN A 247 2.32 4.68 5.29
CA ASN A 247 2.55 5.75 4.30
C ASN A 247 3.02 5.20 2.95
N LEU A 248 3.68 4.03 2.93
CA LEU A 248 4.12 3.35 1.70
C LEU A 248 2.95 2.78 0.87
N GLU A 249 1.80 2.56 1.50
CA GLU A 249 0.59 2.03 0.86
C GLU A 249 -0.36 3.14 0.39
N VAL A 250 0.08 4.40 0.52
CA VAL A 250 -0.70 5.59 0.14
C VAL A 250 -0.10 6.22 -1.11
N VAL A 251 -0.84 6.17 -2.21
CA VAL A 251 -0.46 6.82 -3.47
C VAL A 251 -1.06 8.22 -3.52
N GLN A 252 -0.24 9.22 -3.80
CA GLN A 252 -0.66 10.61 -3.94
C GLN A 252 -1.10 10.86 -5.39
N LYS A 253 -2.39 11.15 -5.59
CA LYS A 253 -2.97 11.47 -6.90
C LYS A 253 -3.16 12.96 -7.05
N THR A 254 -2.40 13.58 -7.95
CA THR A 254 -2.52 15.01 -8.26
C THR A 254 -3.72 15.27 -9.18
N LEU A 255 -4.57 16.22 -8.79
CA LEU A 255 -5.69 16.71 -9.56
C LEU A 255 -5.42 18.17 -9.97
N PRO A 256 -5.51 18.51 -11.26
CA PRO A 256 -5.21 19.88 -11.74
C PRO A 256 -6.29 20.91 -11.40
N GLY A 257 -7.46 20.48 -10.96
CA GLY A 257 -8.63 21.28 -10.63
C GLY A 257 -9.86 20.40 -10.50
N ARG A 258 -11.04 20.96 -10.64
CA ARG A 258 -12.33 20.26 -10.51
C ARG A 258 -12.37 18.96 -11.30
N THR A 259 -12.53 17.86 -10.60
CA THR A 259 -12.47 16.51 -11.16
C THR A 259 -13.55 15.63 -10.54
N LEU A 260 -14.32 14.93 -11.37
CA LEU A 260 -15.31 13.96 -10.93
C LEU A 260 -14.70 12.55 -10.89
N MET A 261 -14.70 11.92 -9.71
CA MET A 261 -14.12 10.60 -9.51
C MET A 261 -15.17 9.59 -9.01
N ASN A 262 -15.05 8.36 -9.44
CA ASN A 262 -15.75 7.25 -8.81
C ASN A 262 -15.04 6.89 -7.50
N VAL A 263 -15.82 6.73 -6.44
CA VAL A 263 -15.31 6.33 -5.13
C VAL A 263 -15.95 4.98 -4.77
N PRO A 264 -15.17 3.92 -4.52
CA PRO A 264 -15.69 2.65 -4.07
C PRO A 264 -16.51 2.81 -2.78
N GLY A 265 -17.59 2.03 -2.65
CA GLY A 265 -18.57 2.18 -1.56
C GLY A 265 -19.70 3.17 -1.85
N TYR A 266 -19.65 3.86 -3.00
CA TYR A 266 -20.74 4.68 -3.57
C TYR A 266 -21.29 4.01 -4.84
N PRO A 267 -22.53 4.32 -5.27
CA PRO A 267 -23.11 3.76 -6.48
C PRO A 267 -22.20 4.01 -7.71
N PRO A 268 -22.05 3.06 -8.64
CA PRO A 268 -21.12 3.21 -9.78
C PRO A 268 -21.45 4.40 -10.72
N ASN A 269 -22.70 4.85 -10.73
CA ASN A 269 -23.15 6.00 -11.49
C ASN A 269 -23.01 7.33 -10.70
N GLU A 270 -22.65 7.29 -9.42
CA GLU A 270 -22.42 8.46 -8.60
C GLU A 270 -20.97 8.89 -8.68
N ARG A 271 -20.72 10.10 -9.18
CA ARG A 271 -19.39 10.68 -9.21
C ARG A 271 -19.26 11.73 -8.11
N ILE A 272 -18.13 11.67 -7.39
CA ILE A 272 -17.81 12.58 -6.31
C ILE A 272 -16.89 13.68 -6.85
N GLU A 273 -17.18 14.92 -6.51
CA GLU A 273 -16.38 16.10 -6.91
C GLU A 273 -15.18 16.26 -5.98
N PHE A 274 -14.01 16.43 -6.59
CA PHE A 274 -12.74 16.80 -5.98
C PHE A 274 -12.11 17.97 -6.74
N GLY A 275 -11.02 18.54 -6.23
CA GLY A 275 -10.33 19.63 -6.91
C GLY A 275 -11.05 20.96 -6.81
N VAL A 276 -11.79 21.17 -5.73
CA VAL A 276 -12.48 22.42 -5.41
C VAL A 276 -12.21 22.84 -3.97
N ILE A 277 -12.28 24.15 -3.74
CA ILE A 277 -12.21 24.77 -2.41
C ILE A 277 -13.50 25.56 -2.16
N VAL A 278 -14.08 25.33 -0.99
CA VAL A 278 -15.33 25.97 -0.54
C VAL A 278 -15.02 27.03 0.50
N SER A 279 -15.41 28.27 0.24
CA SER A 279 -15.29 29.39 1.17
C SER A 279 -16.60 29.61 1.92
N PHE A 280 -16.51 29.80 3.23
CA PHE A 280 -17.67 30.03 4.10
C PHE A 280 -17.29 30.93 5.28
N VAL A 281 -18.28 31.29 6.09
CA VAL A 281 -18.15 32.33 7.12
C VAL A 281 -18.31 31.76 8.52
N TYR A 282 -17.41 32.19 9.42
CA TYR A 282 -17.58 32.08 10.87
C TYR A 282 -18.05 33.40 11.46
N PRO A 283 -19.23 33.50 12.06
CA PRO A 283 -19.66 34.69 12.82
C PRO A 283 -18.82 34.86 14.11
N VAL A 284 -18.45 36.09 14.42
CA VAL A 284 -17.78 36.44 15.68
C VAL A 284 -18.83 36.56 16.79
N VAL A 285 -18.62 35.86 17.92
CA VAL A 285 -19.57 35.94 19.03
C VAL A 285 -19.61 37.35 19.63
N GLY A 286 -20.81 37.87 19.76
CA GLY A 286 -21.03 39.21 20.33
C GLY A 286 -20.67 40.39 19.41
N SER A 287 -20.53 40.14 18.12
CA SER A 287 -20.24 41.16 17.11
C SER A 287 -20.96 40.81 15.78
N ASP A 288 -21.17 41.81 14.93
CA ASP A 288 -21.66 41.59 13.54
C ASP A 288 -20.53 41.20 12.57
N GLU A 289 -19.30 41.10 13.07
CA GLU A 289 -18.15 40.74 12.26
C GLU A 289 -18.13 39.27 11.91
N LYS A 290 -17.47 38.95 10.80
CA LYS A 290 -17.42 37.62 10.21
C LYS A 290 -16.01 37.33 9.67
N ILE A 291 -15.54 36.10 9.83
CA ILE A 291 -14.26 35.63 9.28
C ILE A 291 -14.55 34.64 8.16
N VAL A 292 -14.01 34.90 6.98
CA VAL A 292 -14.09 33.98 5.84
C VAL A 292 -12.93 33.00 5.89
N VAL A 293 -13.25 31.72 5.85
CA VAL A 293 -12.29 30.63 5.74
C VAL A 293 -12.61 29.74 4.52
N ALA A 294 -11.66 28.94 4.09
CA ALA A 294 -11.85 28.06 2.96
C ALA A 294 -11.37 26.62 3.25
N THR A 295 -12.03 25.62 2.67
CA THR A 295 -11.69 24.21 2.86
C THR A 295 -11.94 23.40 1.59
N THR A 296 -11.08 22.41 1.34
CA THR A 296 -11.29 21.38 0.31
C THR A 296 -12.14 20.21 0.83
N ARG A 297 -12.40 20.16 2.15
CA ARG A 297 -13.14 19.08 2.83
C ARG A 297 -14.28 19.65 3.70
N PRO A 298 -15.38 20.14 3.12
CA PRO A 298 -16.48 20.75 3.88
C PRO A 298 -17.06 19.88 4.99
N GLU A 299 -17.04 18.53 4.83
CA GLU A 299 -17.50 17.62 5.86
C GLU A 299 -16.73 17.72 7.17
N THR A 300 -15.46 18.15 7.14
CA THR A 300 -14.64 18.26 8.35
C THR A 300 -14.95 19.50 9.18
N ILE A 301 -15.72 20.46 8.65
CA ILE A 301 -16.20 21.63 9.42
C ILE A 301 -16.85 21.19 10.74
N LEU A 302 -17.55 20.06 10.73
CA LEU A 302 -18.25 19.51 11.90
C LEU A 302 -17.31 19.15 13.07
N GLY A 303 -16.02 18.99 12.80
CA GLY A 303 -14.98 18.72 13.79
C GLY A 303 -14.05 19.91 14.10
N ASP A 304 -14.37 21.10 13.60
CA ASP A 304 -13.54 22.28 13.82
C ASP A 304 -13.47 22.67 15.29
N THR A 305 -12.28 23.03 15.75
CA THR A 305 -12.00 23.40 17.15
C THR A 305 -11.33 24.75 17.29
N ALA A 306 -10.87 25.37 16.20
CA ALA A 306 -10.37 26.74 16.16
C ALA A 306 -10.40 27.30 14.74
N VAL A 307 -10.20 28.60 14.61
CA VAL A 307 -9.74 29.30 13.41
C VAL A 307 -8.40 29.94 13.74
N ALA A 308 -7.40 29.76 12.85
CA ALA A 308 -6.06 30.32 13.04
C ALA A 308 -5.86 31.51 12.08
N VAL A 309 -5.18 32.55 12.56
CA VAL A 309 -4.74 33.73 11.79
C VAL A 309 -3.26 34.01 12.10
N HIS A 310 -2.58 34.72 11.23
CA HIS A 310 -1.22 35.12 11.51
C HIS A 310 -1.19 36.25 12.58
N PRO A 311 -0.27 36.24 13.58
CA PRO A 311 -0.24 37.24 14.64
C PRO A 311 -0.01 38.68 14.13
N ASP A 312 0.69 38.81 12.99
CA ASP A 312 1.01 40.12 12.42
C ASP A 312 0.00 40.59 11.36
N ASP A 313 -1.07 39.82 11.11
CA ASP A 313 -2.10 40.18 10.12
C ASP A 313 -3.01 41.31 10.68
N GLU A 314 -2.83 42.52 10.17
CA GLU A 314 -3.60 43.70 10.58
C GLU A 314 -5.11 43.52 10.41
N ARG A 315 -5.56 42.67 9.48
CA ARG A 315 -6.97 42.44 9.24
C ARG A 315 -7.67 41.81 10.43
N TYR A 316 -6.95 41.05 11.24
CA TYR A 316 -7.51 40.23 12.32
C TYR A 316 -6.99 40.58 13.73
N LYS A 317 -6.05 41.54 13.87
CA LYS A 317 -5.46 41.91 15.18
C LYS A 317 -6.51 42.23 16.23
N HIS A 318 -7.57 42.95 15.86
CA HIS A 318 -8.64 43.37 16.78
C HIS A 318 -9.57 42.19 17.19
N LEU A 319 -9.43 41.04 16.53
CA LEU A 319 -10.21 39.85 16.81
C LEU A 319 -9.43 38.76 17.58
N HIS A 320 -8.14 38.98 17.85
CA HIS A 320 -7.34 37.98 18.54
C HIS A 320 -7.99 37.59 19.88
N GLY A 321 -8.06 36.27 20.14
CA GLY A 321 -8.65 35.70 21.36
C GLY A 321 -10.18 35.75 21.45
N LYS A 322 -10.87 36.31 20.43
CA LYS A 322 -12.33 36.22 20.38
C LYS A 322 -12.82 34.82 20.02
N MET A 323 -14.07 34.55 20.40
CA MET A 323 -14.74 33.29 20.06
C MET A 323 -15.56 33.44 18.79
N LEU A 324 -15.63 32.37 18.02
CA LEU A 324 -16.42 32.28 16.79
C LEU A 324 -17.52 31.24 17.00
N GLN A 325 -18.70 31.50 16.44
CA GLN A 325 -19.82 30.60 16.52
C GLN A 325 -19.69 29.47 15.47
N HIS A 326 -19.70 28.22 15.93
CA HIS A 326 -19.70 27.09 15.00
C HIS A 326 -20.97 27.07 14.15
N PRO A 327 -20.88 26.88 12.80
CA PRO A 327 -22.04 26.99 11.89
C PRO A 327 -23.18 25.98 12.17
N PHE A 328 -22.84 24.78 12.67
CA PHE A 328 -23.79 23.67 12.78
C PHE A 328 -24.01 23.15 14.21
N ILE A 329 -23.11 23.46 15.12
CA ILE A 329 -23.16 22.97 16.52
C ILE A 329 -23.31 24.18 17.43
N PRO A 330 -24.55 24.55 17.82
CA PRO A 330 -24.83 25.78 18.56
C PRO A 330 -24.07 25.89 19.88
N GLU A 331 -23.85 24.78 20.55
CA GLU A 331 -23.15 24.71 21.84
C GLU A 331 -21.63 24.87 21.70
N ARG A 332 -21.09 24.78 20.46
CA ARG A 332 -19.65 24.87 20.21
C ARG A 332 -19.28 26.25 19.75
N GLN A 333 -18.46 26.91 20.54
CA GLN A 333 -17.72 28.09 20.15
C GLN A 333 -16.26 27.72 19.95
N VAL A 334 -15.64 28.24 18.89
CA VAL A 334 -14.24 27.96 18.54
C VAL A 334 -13.41 29.22 18.73
N PRO A 335 -12.23 29.16 19.38
CA PRO A 335 -11.37 30.32 19.57
C PRO A 335 -10.72 30.74 18.25
N LEU A 336 -10.47 32.05 18.10
CA LEU A 336 -9.56 32.58 17.11
C LEU A 336 -8.13 32.58 17.71
N VAL A 337 -7.28 31.69 17.20
CA VAL A 337 -5.89 31.54 17.67
C VAL A 337 -4.91 32.19 16.70
N THR A 338 -3.75 32.58 17.19
CA THR A 338 -2.67 33.14 16.36
C THR A 338 -1.57 32.11 16.15
N ASP A 339 -1.27 31.76 14.89
CA ASP A 339 -0.24 30.79 14.54
C ASP A 339 0.54 31.24 13.31
N SER A 340 1.81 31.62 13.48
CA SER A 340 2.68 32.07 12.40
C SER A 340 3.28 30.93 11.56
N ILE A 341 3.19 29.67 12.03
CA ILE A 341 3.70 28.49 11.33
C ILE A 341 2.65 27.95 10.35
N ALA A 342 1.39 27.93 10.79
CA ALA A 342 0.31 27.32 10.00
C ALA A 342 -0.36 28.29 9.03
N VAL A 343 -0.22 29.60 9.23
CA VAL A 343 -0.95 30.63 8.45
C VAL A 343 0.00 31.46 7.61
N ASP A 344 -0.20 31.43 6.30
CA ASP A 344 0.40 32.38 5.35
C ASP A 344 -0.56 33.54 5.13
N MET A 345 -0.17 34.76 5.55
CA MET A 345 -0.98 35.99 5.37
C MET A 345 -1.27 36.35 3.91
N ALA A 346 -0.41 35.91 2.99
CA ALA A 346 -0.55 36.22 1.56
C ALA A 346 -1.47 35.22 0.86
N PHE A 347 -1.78 34.08 1.49
CA PHE A 347 -2.62 33.04 0.87
C PHE A 347 -4.09 33.21 1.24
N GLY A 348 -4.95 33.34 0.24
CA GLY A 348 -6.40 33.40 0.41
C GLY A 348 -6.87 34.52 1.32
N THR A 349 -7.66 34.18 2.34
CA THR A 349 -8.16 35.15 3.33
C THR A 349 -7.17 35.41 4.48
N GLY A 350 -6.09 34.62 4.61
CA GLY A 350 -5.20 34.67 5.76
C GLY A 350 -5.81 34.08 7.04
N ALA A 351 -6.96 33.40 6.93
CA ALA A 351 -7.60 32.70 8.03
C ALA A 351 -7.84 31.23 7.65
N VAL A 352 -7.44 30.31 8.53
CA VAL A 352 -7.48 28.86 8.31
C VAL A 352 -8.35 28.20 9.37
N LYS A 353 -9.32 27.39 8.98
CA LYS A 353 -10.05 26.54 9.91
C LYS A 353 -9.16 25.43 10.45
N ILE A 354 -9.30 25.05 11.69
CA ILE A 354 -8.46 24.04 12.35
C ILE A 354 -9.31 22.86 12.81
N THR A 355 -9.01 21.69 12.22
CA THR A 355 -9.66 20.40 12.55
C THR A 355 -8.60 19.37 12.95
N PRO A 356 -8.08 19.38 14.17
CA PRO A 356 -6.92 18.60 14.57
C PRO A 356 -7.06 17.08 14.40
N ALA A 357 -8.29 16.55 14.44
CA ALA A 357 -8.54 15.12 14.28
C ALA A 357 -8.55 14.64 12.80
N HIS A 358 -8.47 15.54 11.81
CA HIS A 358 -8.70 15.19 10.40
C HIS A 358 -7.68 15.78 9.40
N ASP A 359 -6.68 16.51 9.88
CA ASP A 359 -5.62 17.07 9.04
C ASP A 359 -4.29 17.08 9.81
N PRO A 360 -3.16 16.64 9.19
CA PRO A 360 -1.86 16.61 9.87
C PRO A 360 -1.33 17.99 10.29
N ASN A 361 -1.54 19.02 9.47
CA ASN A 361 -1.09 20.37 9.83
C ASN A 361 -1.94 20.93 10.98
N ASP A 362 -3.25 20.71 10.92
CA ASP A 362 -4.18 21.11 11.98
C ASP A 362 -3.92 20.33 13.29
N TYR A 363 -3.44 19.09 13.20
CA TYR A 363 -3.01 18.30 14.38
C TYR A 363 -1.88 18.99 15.12
N ASP A 364 -0.88 19.49 14.41
CA ASP A 364 0.26 20.21 15.02
C ASP A 364 -0.17 21.54 15.62
N VAL A 365 -1.09 22.26 14.97
CA VAL A 365 -1.74 23.47 15.56
C VAL A 365 -2.51 23.10 16.82
N GLY A 366 -3.27 22.00 16.77
CA GLY A 366 -4.03 21.52 17.92
C GLY A 366 -3.14 21.22 19.13
N LYS A 367 -1.97 20.61 18.92
CA LYS A 367 -0.96 20.38 19.97
C LYS A 367 -0.37 21.68 20.51
N ARG A 368 0.04 22.61 19.64
CA ARG A 368 0.63 23.90 20.06
C ARG A 368 -0.32 24.75 20.89
N HIS A 369 -1.59 24.75 20.53
CA HIS A 369 -2.63 25.57 21.17
C HIS A 369 -3.51 24.80 22.17
N ASN A 370 -3.17 23.53 22.46
CA ASN A 370 -3.93 22.65 23.36
C ASN A 370 -5.44 22.58 23.02
N LEU A 371 -5.75 22.43 21.71
CA LEU A 371 -7.13 22.37 21.22
C LEU A 371 -7.72 20.95 21.39
N PRO A 372 -9.04 20.82 21.53
CA PRO A 372 -9.67 19.50 21.54
C PRO A 372 -9.54 18.79 20.18
N PHE A 373 -9.39 17.46 20.22
CA PHE A 373 -9.35 16.60 19.03
C PHE A 373 -10.71 15.91 18.86
N ILE A 374 -11.54 16.46 18.00
CA ILE A 374 -12.91 15.96 17.79
C ILE A 374 -12.95 15.12 16.52
N ASN A 375 -12.91 13.79 16.69
CA ASN A 375 -13.16 12.88 15.58
C ASN A 375 -14.65 12.85 15.23
N ILE A 376 -15.00 13.05 13.96
CA ILE A 376 -16.37 13.05 13.45
C ILE A 376 -16.72 11.81 12.62
N LEU A 377 -15.80 10.89 12.42
CA LEU A 377 -15.95 9.71 11.57
C LEU A 377 -15.97 8.42 12.40
N ASN A 378 -16.82 7.48 12.00
CA ASN A 378 -16.75 6.08 12.39
C ASN A 378 -15.72 5.35 11.50
N ASP A 379 -15.36 4.13 11.87
CA ASP A 379 -14.35 3.33 11.15
C ASP A 379 -14.78 3.01 9.70
N ASP A 380 -16.07 2.93 9.43
CA ASP A 380 -16.65 2.72 8.08
C ASP A 380 -16.76 4.01 7.24
N GLY A 381 -16.30 5.15 7.78
CA GLY A 381 -16.36 6.47 7.12
C GLY A 381 -17.73 7.13 7.13
N THR A 382 -18.66 6.66 7.92
CA THR A 382 -19.89 7.39 8.23
C THR A 382 -19.65 8.42 9.33
N LEU A 383 -20.44 9.47 9.39
CA LEU A 383 -20.35 10.49 10.42
C LEU A 383 -20.90 9.96 11.77
N ASN A 384 -20.16 10.21 12.86
CA ASN A 384 -20.54 9.81 14.22
C ASN A 384 -21.42 10.87 14.92
N ALA A 385 -21.73 10.67 16.20
CA ALA A 385 -22.57 11.58 16.99
C ALA A 385 -22.03 13.02 17.11
N ASN A 386 -20.69 13.23 16.99
CA ASN A 386 -20.08 14.56 17.05
C ASN A 386 -20.45 15.44 15.84
N ALA A 387 -21.00 14.85 14.80
CA ALA A 387 -21.42 15.55 13.58
C ALA A 387 -22.84 16.14 13.66
N GLY A 388 -23.53 16.00 14.79
CA GLY A 388 -24.86 16.57 15.01
C GLY A 388 -25.90 16.06 14.01
N GLU A 389 -26.62 16.95 13.35
CA GLU A 389 -27.69 16.62 12.39
C GLU A 389 -27.24 15.77 11.19
N PHE A 390 -25.93 15.70 10.91
CA PHE A 390 -25.37 14.92 9.81
C PHE A 390 -24.94 13.51 10.22
N GLN A 391 -25.21 13.08 11.46
CA GLN A 391 -24.85 11.75 11.97
C GLN A 391 -25.40 10.64 11.05
N GLY A 392 -24.59 9.58 10.83
CA GLY A 392 -24.93 8.41 10.01
C GLY A 392 -24.75 8.62 8.50
N MET A 393 -24.52 9.84 8.02
CA MET A 393 -24.27 10.10 6.60
C MET A 393 -22.87 9.60 6.21
N LYS A 394 -22.74 9.05 4.99
CA LYS A 394 -21.42 8.79 4.40
C LYS A 394 -20.69 10.10 4.13
N ARG A 395 -19.37 10.16 4.37
CA ARG A 395 -18.56 11.39 4.35
C ARG A 395 -18.75 12.27 3.11
N PHE A 396 -18.81 11.71 1.90
CA PHE A 396 -18.96 12.53 0.69
C PHE A 396 -20.41 12.93 0.41
N SER A 397 -21.40 12.19 0.91
CA SER A 397 -22.80 12.63 0.93
C SER A 397 -22.97 13.80 1.90
N ALA A 398 -22.34 13.70 3.08
CA ALA A 398 -22.30 14.77 4.07
C ALA A 398 -21.58 16.04 3.53
N ARG A 399 -20.51 15.91 2.74
CA ARG A 399 -19.84 17.03 2.10
C ARG A 399 -20.82 17.91 1.31
N ARG A 400 -21.68 17.29 0.51
CA ARG A 400 -22.72 18.01 -0.25
C ARG A 400 -23.78 18.60 0.68
N ALA A 401 -24.26 17.83 1.64
CA ALA A 401 -25.28 18.28 2.59
C ALA A 401 -24.81 19.48 3.42
N VAL A 402 -23.55 19.48 3.89
CA VAL A 402 -22.95 20.59 4.63
C VAL A 402 -22.88 21.86 3.77
N VAL A 403 -22.49 21.76 2.49
CA VAL A 403 -22.47 22.93 1.59
C VAL A 403 -23.88 23.50 1.39
N GLU A 404 -24.89 22.65 1.17
CA GLU A 404 -26.26 23.12 1.05
C GLU A 404 -26.80 23.73 2.36
N ALA A 405 -26.44 23.20 3.49
CA ALA A 405 -26.80 23.75 4.80
C ALA A 405 -26.10 25.11 5.06
N LEU A 406 -24.85 25.29 4.62
CA LEU A 406 -24.16 26.60 4.65
C LEU A 406 -24.90 27.65 3.81
N LYS A 407 -25.38 27.26 2.61
CA LYS A 407 -26.19 28.13 1.75
C LYS A 407 -27.49 28.52 2.42
N ALA A 408 -28.21 27.56 2.99
CA ALA A 408 -29.48 27.81 3.70
C ALA A 408 -29.31 28.74 4.91
N LYS A 409 -28.15 28.69 5.59
CA LYS A 409 -27.82 29.58 6.72
C LYS A 409 -27.22 30.93 6.30
N GLY A 410 -27.01 31.18 5.01
CA GLY A 410 -26.36 32.41 4.50
C GLY A 410 -24.89 32.54 4.92
N LEU A 411 -24.23 31.41 5.20
CA LEU A 411 -22.82 31.34 5.58
C LEU A 411 -21.90 30.88 4.44
N TYR A 412 -22.45 30.41 3.33
CA TYR A 412 -21.70 30.05 2.12
C TYR A 412 -21.26 31.32 1.36
N VAL A 413 -20.02 31.30 0.87
CA VAL A 413 -19.47 32.40 0.05
C VAL A 413 -19.36 31.96 -1.41
N GLU A 414 -18.49 30.99 -1.70
CA GLU A 414 -18.23 30.53 -3.07
C GLU A 414 -17.56 29.15 -3.10
N THR A 415 -17.54 28.55 -4.30
CA THR A 415 -16.74 27.35 -4.58
C THR A 415 -15.90 27.62 -5.83
N LYS A 416 -14.58 27.48 -5.69
CA LYS A 416 -13.60 27.68 -6.77
C LYS A 416 -12.87 26.40 -7.10
N ASP A 417 -12.38 26.31 -8.34
CA ASP A 417 -11.46 25.24 -8.72
C ASP A 417 -10.15 25.39 -7.94
N ASN A 418 -9.62 24.26 -7.45
CA ASN A 418 -8.40 24.25 -6.66
C ASN A 418 -7.58 23.00 -6.98
N PRO A 419 -6.39 23.16 -7.56
CA PRO A 419 -5.47 22.02 -7.70
C PRO A 419 -5.21 21.38 -6.34
N MET A 420 -5.29 20.06 -6.25
CA MET A 420 -5.08 19.35 -4.99
C MET A 420 -4.44 17.98 -5.18
N VAL A 421 -3.88 17.47 -4.12
CA VAL A 421 -3.39 16.09 -4.03
C VAL A 421 -4.36 15.28 -3.19
N VAL A 422 -4.75 14.12 -3.71
CA VAL A 422 -5.70 13.22 -3.06
C VAL A 422 -4.98 11.92 -2.71
N PRO A 423 -4.88 11.54 -1.44
CA PRO A 423 -4.32 10.26 -1.03
C PRO A 423 -5.27 9.12 -1.39
N VAL A 424 -4.73 8.05 -1.97
CA VAL A 424 -5.46 6.85 -2.40
C VAL A 424 -4.77 5.61 -1.83
N CYS A 425 -5.56 4.69 -1.28
CA CYS A 425 -5.04 3.41 -0.81
C CYS A 425 -4.63 2.54 -2.00
N GLU A 426 -3.36 2.13 -2.07
CA GLU A 426 -2.85 1.28 -3.15
C GLU A 426 -3.50 -0.12 -3.12
N LEU A 427 -3.78 -0.65 -1.94
CA LEU A 427 -4.32 -2.00 -1.75
C LEU A 427 -5.78 -2.14 -2.21
N SER A 428 -6.60 -1.13 -1.91
CA SER A 428 -8.03 -1.14 -2.25
C SER A 428 -8.37 -0.25 -3.45
N LEU A 429 -7.45 0.62 -3.89
CA LEU A 429 -7.66 1.70 -4.87
C LEU A 429 -8.74 2.71 -4.44
N ILE A 430 -8.99 2.80 -3.14
CA ILE A 430 -9.97 3.69 -2.54
C ILE A 430 -9.29 4.93 -2.01
N HIS A 431 -9.98 6.07 -2.14
CA HIS A 431 -9.60 7.33 -1.53
C HIS A 431 -9.58 7.22 0.00
N ILE A 432 -8.50 7.65 0.62
CA ILE A 432 -8.27 7.69 2.07
C ILE A 432 -8.90 8.95 2.66
#